data_b49d9178cb920eba9d55d34e6fccf895
#
_entry.id   b49d9178cb920eba9d55d34e6fccf895
#
_cell.length_a   1.000
_cell.length_b   1.000
_cell.length_c   1.000
_cell.angle_alpha   90.00
_cell.angle_beta   90.00
_cell.angle_gamma   90.00
#
_symmetry.space_group_name_H-M   'P 1'
#
loop_
_entity.id
_entity.type
_entity.pdbx_description
1 polymer ?
#
loop_
_entity_poly.entity_id
_entity_poly.type
_entity_poly.pdbx_seq_one_letter_code
_entity_poly.pdbx_strand_id
1 'polypeptide(L)'
;MIFKIHEPLNTKKGIEFTKRLAPHIALAIRLGMEQSGKELRAYTKEQMVKGAKTGRVYKVYTGLNGRKLTNPKFHRASAGGEFPARRSGNLFRSIDYTVFGSKRLEFGARARYAKYLELGTSKMAPREFLKQTVKKLDKQTQINIVKRINQAIKAKSK
;
A
#
# COMPACT_ATOMS: atom_id res chain seq x y z
N MET A 1 6.43 30.76 32.23
CA MET A 1 5.83 29.67 33.02
C MET A 1 6.74 28.47 32.85
N ILE A 2 7.49 28.10 33.90
CA ILE A 2 8.49 27.01 33.84
C ILE A 2 7.82 25.77 34.41
N PHE A 3 7.58 24.75 33.56
CA PHE A 3 7.10 23.45 34.00
C PHE A 3 8.31 22.68 34.58
N LYS A 4 8.40 22.54 35.90
CA LYS A 4 9.33 21.61 36.52
C LYS A 4 8.78 20.21 36.41
N ILE A 5 9.41 19.37 35.60
CA ILE A 5 9.17 17.92 35.59
C ILE A 5 9.88 17.35 36.81
N HIS A 6 9.13 17.02 37.88
CA HIS A 6 9.68 16.67 39.19
C HIS A 6 9.99 15.19 39.40
N GLU A 7 9.73 14.31 38.40
CA GLU A 7 10.12 12.90 38.56
C GLU A 7 10.96 12.44 37.37
N PRO A 8 12.14 11.82 37.63
CA PRO A 8 12.90 11.21 36.55
C PRO A 8 12.10 10.03 35.97
N LEU A 9 12.04 9.95 34.63
CA LEU A 9 11.39 8.91 33.86
C LEU A 9 11.85 7.47 34.20
N ASN A 10 12.75 7.30 35.17
CA ASN A 10 13.41 6.07 35.55
C ASN A 10 12.95 5.51 36.92
N THR A 11 11.76 5.88 37.38
CA THR A 11 11.19 5.26 38.59
C THR A 11 10.71 3.84 38.27
N LYS A 12 10.77 2.91 39.24
CA LYS A 12 10.25 1.53 39.11
C LYS A 12 8.83 1.52 38.54
N LYS A 13 7.96 2.45 39.00
CA LYS A 13 6.58 2.62 38.48
C LYS A 13 6.54 3.02 37.01
N GLY A 14 7.41 3.92 36.55
CA GLY A 14 7.53 4.32 35.18
C GLY A 14 7.98 3.17 34.25
N ILE A 15 8.94 2.36 34.74
CA ILE A 15 9.42 1.17 34.00
C ILE A 15 8.31 0.10 33.90
N GLU A 16 7.57 -0.14 34.98
CA GLU A 16 6.42 -1.07 34.93
C GLU A 16 5.30 -0.60 34.03
N PHE A 17 4.99 0.69 34.03
CA PHE A 17 4.01 1.28 33.13
C PHE A 17 4.42 1.11 31.68
N THR A 18 5.68 1.42 31.33
CA THR A 18 6.18 1.24 29.96
C THR A 18 6.19 -0.23 29.53
N LYS A 19 6.58 -1.16 30.40
CA LYS A 19 6.52 -2.60 30.14
C LYS A 19 5.09 -3.09 29.86
N ARG A 20 4.09 -2.60 30.60
CA ARG A 20 2.68 -2.92 30.38
C ARG A 20 2.15 -2.30 29.08
N LEU A 21 2.59 -1.10 28.72
CA LEU A 21 2.10 -0.38 27.54
C LEU A 21 2.71 -0.89 26.23
N ALA A 22 3.95 -1.37 26.27
CA ALA A 22 4.70 -1.80 25.07
C ALA A 22 3.94 -2.81 24.17
N PRO A 23 3.33 -3.90 24.68
CA PRO A 23 2.60 -4.84 23.82
C PRO A 23 1.36 -4.21 23.18
N HIS A 24 0.69 -3.28 23.86
CA HIS A 24 -0.48 -2.58 23.33
C HIS A 24 -0.08 -1.60 22.22
N ILE A 25 1.04 -0.91 22.37
CA ILE A 25 1.60 -0.05 21.32
C ILE A 25 2.03 -0.89 20.13
N ALA A 26 2.70 -2.02 20.32
CA ALA A 26 3.10 -2.91 19.25
C ALA A 26 1.88 -3.41 18.46
N LEU A 27 0.82 -3.81 19.15
CA LEU A 27 -0.45 -4.19 18.50
C LEU A 27 -1.07 -3.01 17.74
N ALA A 28 -1.08 -1.82 18.32
CA ALA A 28 -1.63 -0.62 17.68
C ALA A 28 -0.88 -0.25 16.39
N ILE A 29 0.46 -0.34 16.41
CA ILE A 29 1.31 -0.14 15.22
C ILE A 29 0.95 -1.16 14.14
N ARG A 30 0.87 -2.45 14.50
CA ARG A 30 0.49 -3.51 13.58
C ARG A 30 -0.87 -3.25 12.94
N LEU A 31 -1.89 -2.91 13.73
CA LEU A 31 -3.23 -2.59 13.22
C LEU A 31 -3.22 -1.34 12.31
N GLY A 32 -2.42 -0.34 12.63
CA GLY A 32 -2.21 0.84 11.78
C GLY A 32 -1.57 0.47 10.43
N MET A 33 -0.58 -0.40 10.43
CA MET A 33 0.05 -0.92 9.21
C MET A 33 -0.92 -1.77 8.38
N GLU A 34 -1.74 -2.61 9.01
CA GLU A 34 -2.76 -3.40 8.31
C GLU A 34 -3.80 -2.51 7.63
N GLN A 35 -4.26 -1.47 8.31
CA GLN A 35 -5.14 -0.45 7.73
C GLN A 35 -4.48 0.20 6.51
N SER A 36 -3.25 0.67 6.66
CA SER A 36 -2.48 1.32 5.59
C SER A 36 -2.24 0.40 4.40
N GLY A 37 -1.92 -0.87 4.64
CA GLY A 37 -1.76 -1.88 3.59
C GLY A 37 -3.04 -2.11 2.80
N LYS A 38 -4.20 -2.15 3.46
CA LYS A 38 -5.52 -2.22 2.81
C LYS A 38 -5.77 -1.01 1.91
N GLU A 39 -5.45 0.19 2.39
CA GLU A 39 -5.64 1.45 1.65
C GLU A 39 -4.70 1.53 0.43
N LEU A 40 -3.41 1.18 0.58
CA LEU A 40 -2.45 1.11 -0.52
C LEU A 40 -2.93 0.16 -1.61
N ARG A 41 -3.35 -1.04 -1.24
CA ARG A 41 -3.88 -2.05 -2.16
C ARG A 41 -5.15 -1.56 -2.86
N ALA A 42 -6.09 -1.00 -2.12
CA ALA A 42 -7.36 -0.52 -2.66
C ALA A 42 -7.14 0.63 -3.65
N TYR A 43 -6.34 1.62 -3.28
CA TYR A 43 -6.01 2.76 -4.14
C TYR A 43 -5.35 2.32 -5.45
N THR A 44 -4.32 1.46 -5.37
CA THR A 44 -3.64 0.97 -6.58
C THR A 44 -4.62 0.25 -7.52
N LYS A 45 -5.46 -0.61 -6.97
CA LYS A 45 -6.47 -1.35 -7.75
C LYS A 45 -7.51 -0.41 -8.36
N GLU A 46 -7.93 0.60 -7.65
CA GLU A 46 -8.85 1.63 -8.15
C GLU A 46 -8.23 2.41 -9.31
N GLN A 47 -6.98 2.87 -9.17
CA GLN A 47 -6.29 3.59 -10.24
C GLN A 47 -6.06 2.73 -11.49
N MET A 48 -5.82 1.43 -11.33
CA MET A 48 -5.73 0.50 -12.47
C MET A 48 -7.06 0.35 -13.23
N VAL A 49 -8.18 0.58 -12.59
CA VAL A 49 -9.52 0.52 -13.22
C VAL A 49 -9.92 1.88 -13.77
N LYS A 50 -9.86 2.93 -12.94
CA LYS A 50 -10.40 4.26 -13.23
C LYS A 50 -9.36 5.24 -13.81
N GLY A 51 -8.06 5.00 -13.59
CA GLY A 51 -6.99 5.90 -14.03
C GLY A 51 -6.93 6.06 -15.54
N ALA A 52 -6.26 7.12 -15.99
CA ALA A 52 -6.09 7.42 -17.41
C ALA A 52 -5.41 6.28 -18.17
N LYS A 53 -5.82 6.09 -19.43
CA LYS A 53 -5.29 5.12 -20.37
C LYS A 53 -5.19 5.77 -21.73
N THR A 54 -4.08 6.50 -21.94
CA THR A 54 -3.86 7.28 -23.17
C THR A 54 -2.93 6.58 -24.15
N GLY A 55 -2.42 5.40 -23.78
CA GLY A 55 -1.51 4.63 -24.61
C GLY A 55 -2.17 3.99 -25.84
N ARG A 56 -1.39 3.21 -26.55
CA ARG A 56 -1.76 2.59 -27.83
C ARG A 56 -2.95 1.65 -27.68
N VAL A 57 -3.83 1.65 -28.71
CA VAL A 57 -4.94 0.72 -28.83
C VAL A 57 -4.48 -0.53 -29.56
N TYR A 58 -4.78 -1.69 -29.02
CA TYR A 58 -4.47 -3.00 -29.59
C TYR A 58 -5.75 -3.77 -29.88
N LYS A 59 -5.77 -4.47 -31.04
CA LYS A 59 -6.78 -5.50 -31.31
C LYS A 59 -6.46 -6.75 -30.49
N VAL A 60 -7.43 -7.27 -29.79
CA VAL A 60 -7.30 -8.46 -28.94
C VAL A 60 -8.14 -9.58 -29.56
N TYR A 61 -7.47 -10.59 -30.05
CA TYR A 61 -8.09 -11.75 -30.72
C TYR A 61 -8.33 -12.93 -29.75
N THR A 62 -7.86 -12.82 -28.50
CA THR A 62 -7.97 -13.90 -27.52
C THR A 62 -8.71 -13.40 -26.30
N GLY A 63 -9.75 -14.12 -25.87
CA GLY A 63 -10.47 -13.85 -24.64
C GLY A 63 -9.64 -14.14 -23.38
N LEU A 64 -10.14 -13.75 -22.21
CA LEU A 64 -9.47 -13.96 -20.92
C LEU A 64 -9.28 -15.45 -20.55
N ASN A 65 -10.11 -16.32 -21.14
CA ASN A 65 -10.05 -17.77 -21.00
C ASN A 65 -9.14 -18.47 -22.03
N GLY A 66 -8.37 -17.71 -22.82
CA GLY A 66 -7.49 -18.24 -23.86
C GLY A 66 -8.17 -18.60 -25.17
N ARG A 67 -9.51 -18.56 -25.25
CA ARG A 67 -10.24 -18.86 -26.50
C ARG A 67 -10.12 -17.72 -27.51
N LYS A 68 -9.99 -18.07 -28.80
CA LYS A 68 -10.04 -17.08 -29.90
C LYS A 68 -11.41 -16.42 -29.92
N LEU A 69 -11.42 -15.11 -30.16
CA LEU A 69 -12.62 -14.32 -30.31
C LEU A 69 -12.98 -14.25 -31.80
N THR A 70 -14.23 -14.51 -32.16
CA THR A 70 -14.75 -14.33 -33.49
C THR A 70 -14.64 -12.87 -33.95
N ASN A 71 -14.96 -11.95 -33.02
CA ASN A 71 -14.78 -10.51 -33.22
C ASN A 71 -13.70 -9.98 -32.28
N PRO A 72 -12.65 -9.32 -32.80
CA PRO A 72 -11.59 -8.76 -31.97
C PRO A 72 -12.12 -7.62 -31.10
N LYS A 73 -11.73 -7.62 -29.81
CA LYS A 73 -11.99 -6.49 -28.92
C LYS A 73 -10.82 -5.52 -28.95
N PHE A 74 -11.11 -4.25 -28.75
CA PHE A 74 -10.08 -3.22 -28.61
C PHE A 74 -9.68 -3.07 -27.14
N HIS A 75 -8.40 -3.01 -26.90
CA HIS A 75 -7.84 -2.72 -25.58
C HIS A 75 -6.90 -1.53 -25.68
N ARG A 76 -7.18 -0.49 -24.91
CA ARG A 76 -6.27 0.66 -24.80
C ARG A 76 -5.29 0.40 -23.66
N ALA A 77 -4.01 0.44 -23.96
CA ALA A 77 -2.96 0.35 -22.97
C ALA A 77 -2.82 1.67 -22.20
N SER A 78 -2.17 1.63 -21.05
CA SER A 78 -1.67 2.83 -20.37
C SER A 78 -0.42 3.34 -21.09
N ALA A 79 -0.17 4.65 -21.04
CA ALA A 79 1.08 5.28 -21.44
C ALA A 79 2.14 5.21 -20.31
N GLY A 80 3.35 5.70 -20.59
CA GLY A 80 4.35 5.91 -19.54
C GLY A 80 3.85 6.87 -18.47
N GLY A 81 4.19 6.62 -17.21
CA GLY A 81 3.72 7.43 -16.08
C GLY A 81 2.29 7.17 -15.62
N GLU A 82 1.46 6.47 -16.39
CA GLU A 82 0.10 6.09 -16.00
C GLU A 82 0.07 4.75 -15.25
N PHE A 83 -0.98 4.55 -14.44
CA PHE A 83 -1.22 3.23 -13.84
C PHE A 83 -1.49 2.17 -14.92
N PRO A 84 -0.92 0.94 -14.79
CA PRO A 84 -1.09 -0.12 -15.76
C PRO A 84 -2.56 -0.42 -16.04
N ALA A 85 -2.93 -0.46 -17.32
CA ALA A 85 -4.30 -0.80 -17.72
C ALA A 85 -4.62 -2.26 -17.37
N ARG A 86 -5.79 -2.49 -16.77
CA ARG A 86 -6.27 -3.84 -16.46
C ARG A 86 -6.71 -4.55 -17.75
N ARG A 87 -6.05 -5.67 -18.09
CA ARG A 87 -6.46 -6.55 -19.21
C ARG A 87 -6.92 -7.91 -18.68
N SER A 88 -6.00 -8.80 -18.35
CA SER A 88 -6.29 -10.15 -17.84
C SER A 88 -6.64 -10.17 -16.35
N GLY A 89 -6.27 -9.11 -15.64
CA GLY A 89 -6.40 -9.01 -14.21
C GLY A 89 -5.28 -9.69 -13.40
N ASN A 90 -4.28 -10.32 -14.05
CA ASN A 90 -3.19 -10.97 -13.33
C ASN A 90 -2.42 -9.99 -12.44
N LEU A 91 -1.98 -8.84 -12.97
CA LEU A 91 -1.33 -7.81 -12.17
C LEU A 91 -2.25 -7.32 -11.05
N PHE A 92 -3.50 -7.02 -11.38
CA PHE A 92 -4.51 -6.55 -10.44
C PHE A 92 -4.71 -7.49 -9.25
N ARG A 93 -4.77 -8.81 -9.50
CA ARG A 93 -4.89 -9.83 -8.45
C ARG A 93 -3.60 -10.01 -7.66
N SER A 94 -2.45 -9.79 -8.28
CA SER A 94 -1.13 -9.97 -7.66
C SER A 94 -0.72 -8.83 -6.71
N ILE A 95 -1.44 -7.69 -6.73
CA ILE A 95 -1.17 -6.56 -5.83
C ILE A 95 -1.65 -6.92 -4.43
N ASP A 96 -0.71 -6.95 -3.50
CA ASP A 96 -0.96 -7.34 -2.12
C ASP A 96 0.00 -6.66 -1.15
N TYR A 97 -0.24 -6.86 0.15
CA TYR A 97 0.63 -6.39 1.22
C TYR A 97 0.81 -7.47 2.28
N THR A 98 1.89 -7.36 3.05
CA THR A 98 2.17 -8.24 4.19
C THR A 98 2.72 -7.41 5.34
N VAL A 99 2.22 -7.66 6.56
CA VAL A 99 2.68 -7.00 7.78
C VAL A 99 3.45 -7.98 8.64
N PHE A 100 4.69 -7.64 8.97
CA PHE A 100 5.59 -8.45 9.80
C PHE A 100 5.67 -7.85 11.21
N GLY A 101 4.84 -8.36 12.10
CA GLY A 101 4.72 -7.85 13.47
C GLY A 101 4.36 -6.38 13.51
N SER A 102 5.07 -5.61 14.35
CA SER A 102 4.95 -4.14 14.45
C SER A 102 6.12 -3.40 13.80
N LYS A 103 6.92 -4.09 12.96
CA LYS A 103 8.19 -3.53 12.45
C LYS A 103 8.15 -3.17 10.98
N ARG A 104 7.41 -3.93 10.15
CA ARG A 104 7.52 -3.82 8.70
C ARG A 104 6.19 -4.08 8.00
N LEU A 105 5.84 -3.19 7.07
CA LEU A 105 4.79 -3.35 6.08
C LEU A 105 5.47 -3.47 4.71
N GLU A 106 5.23 -4.58 4.02
CA GLU A 106 5.63 -4.76 2.63
C GLU A 106 4.40 -4.64 1.74
N PHE A 107 4.51 -3.84 0.70
CA PHE A 107 3.48 -3.62 -0.30
C PHE A 107 4.09 -3.82 -1.69
N GLY A 108 3.42 -4.60 -2.55
CA GLY A 108 3.96 -4.91 -3.86
C GLY A 108 3.03 -5.71 -4.77
N ALA A 109 3.60 -6.19 -5.88
CA ALA A 109 2.92 -7.04 -6.85
C ALA A 109 3.73 -8.30 -7.11
N ARG A 110 3.10 -9.48 -6.99
CA ARG A 110 3.76 -10.80 -7.17
C ARG A 110 3.89 -11.21 -8.65
N ALA A 111 3.26 -10.50 -9.58
CA ALA A 111 3.36 -10.81 -11.00
C ALA A 111 4.81 -10.60 -11.49
N ARG A 112 5.39 -11.60 -12.18
CA ARG A 112 6.80 -11.59 -12.66
C ARG A 112 7.14 -10.36 -13.49
N TYR A 113 6.19 -9.85 -14.27
CA TYR A 113 6.37 -8.69 -15.14
C TYR A 113 6.12 -7.35 -14.43
N ALA A 114 5.66 -7.34 -13.17
CA ALA A 114 5.38 -6.12 -12.44
C ALA A 114 6.60 -5.19 -12.36
N LYS A 115 7.80 -5.76 -12.13
CA LYS A 115 9.05 -5.01 -12.09
C LYS A 115 9.35 -4.27 -13.40
N TYR A 116 9.04 -4.87 -14.54
CA TYR A 116 9.27 -4.24 -15.85
C TYR A 116 8.27 -3.11 -16.11
N LEU A 117 7.05 -3.21 -15.57
CA LEU A 117 6.09 -2.12 -15.62
C LEU A 117 6.52 -0.97 -14.70
N GLU A 118 6.95 -1.28 -13.49
CA GLU A 118 7.37 -0.27 -12.50
C GLU A 118 8.60 0.49 -12.96
N LEU A 119 9.63 -0.22 -13.39
CA LEU A 119 10.95 0.37 -13.72
C LEU A 119 11.10 0.73 -15.20
N GLY A 120 10.21 0.24 -16.05
CA GLY A 120 10.38 0.32 -17.51
C GLY A 120 11.41 -0.68 -18.04
N THR A 121 11.66 -0.61 -19.34
CA THR A 121 12.69 -1.35 -20.05
C THR A 121 13.27 -0.46 -21.15
N SER A 122 14.32 -0.91 -21.86
CA SER A 122 14.87 -0.18 -23.03
C SER A 122 13.81 0.15 -24.11
N LYS A 123 12.71 -0.62 -24.15
CA LYS A 123 11.63 -0.47 -25.14
C LYS A 123 10.29 0.04 -24.56
N MET A 124 10.23 0.25 -23.25
CA MET A 124 8.98 0.61 -22.58
C MET A 124 9.24 1.63 -21.46
N ALA A 125 8.59 2.78 -21.55
CA ALA A 125 8.62 3.78 -20.48
C ALA A 125 8.04 3.22 -19.16
N PRO A 126 8.58 3.61 -18.00
CA PRO A 126 8.12 3.14 -16.70
C PRO A 126 6.66 3.57 -16.43
N ARG A 127 5.97 2.72 -15.69
CA ARG A 127 4.63 2.96 -15.13
C ARG A 127 4.69 2.74 -13.63
N GLU A 128 5.25 3.70 -12.91
CA GLU A 128 5.61 3.64 -11.47
C GLU A 128 4.38 3.54 -10.55
N PHE A 129 3.54 2.53 -10.72
CA PHE A 129 2.25 2.41 -10.03
C PHE A 129 2.39 2.15 -8.52
N LEU A 130 3.40 1.41 -8.09
CA LEU A 130 3.67 1.17 -6.66
C LEU A 130 4.26 2.42 -6.02
N LYS A 131 5.26 3.02 -6.65
CA LYS A 131 5.92 4.24 -6.16
C LYS A 131 4.95 5.42 -6.07
N GLN A 132 4.12 5.63 -7.08
CA GLN A 132 3.09 6.67 -7.06
C GLN A 132 2.08 6.45 -5.94
N THR A 133 1.64 5.20 -5.73
CA THR A 133 0.71 4.84 -4.65
C THR A 133 1.32 5.16 -3.29
N VAL A 134 2.55 4.71 -3.02
CA VAL A 134 3.24 4.97 -1.75
C VAL A 134 3.39 6.46 -1.53
N LYS A 135 3.90 7.21 -2.53
CA LYS A 135 4.04 8.67 -2.43
C LYS A 135 2.71 9.39 -2.15
N LYS A 136 1.62 8.91 -2.75
CA LYS A 136 0.28 9.51 -2.56
C LYS A 136 -0.28 9.28 -1.17
N LEU A 137 -0.05 8.10 -0.59
CA LEU A 137 -0.64 7.68 0.67
C LEU A 137 0.34 7.72 1.87
N ASP A 138 1.56 8.23 1.69
CA ASP A 138 2.57 8.28 2.76
C ASP A 138 2.05 8.98 4.02
N LYS A 139 1.54 10.21 3.88
CA LYS A 139 0.96 10.96 5.00
C LYS A 139 -0.21 10.22 5.66
N GLN A 140 -1.09 9.59 4.86
CA GLN A 140 -2.22 8.84 5.38
C GLN A 140 -1.77 7.61 6.16
N THR A 141 -0.73 6.93 5.69
CA THR A 141 -0.11 5.80 6.39
C THR A 141 0.41 6.20 7.77
N GLN A 142 1.11 7.34 7.86
CA GLN A 142 1.59 7.87 9.13
C GLN A 142 0.42 8.23 10.07
N ILE A 143 -0.60 8.91 9.56
CA ILE A 143 -1.81 9.26 10.33
C ILE A 143 -2.49 8.01 10.90
N ASN A 144 -2.66 6.97 10.09
CA ASN A 144 -3.29 5.72 10.52
C ASN A 144 -2.54 5.07 11.70
N ILE A 145 -1.21 5.02 11.64
CA ILE A 145 -0.37 4.45 12.69
C ILE A 145 -0.46 5.30 13.97
N VAL A 146 -0.26 6.62 13.85
CA VAL A 146 -0.31 7.54 15.01
C VAL A 146 -1.70 7.53 15.67
N LYS A 147 -2.78 7.52 14.89
CA LYS A 147 -4.14 7.43 15.40
C LYS A 147 -4.35 6.17 16.24
N ARG A 148 -3.86 5.02 15.78
CA ARG A 148 -3.96 3.74 16.52
C ARG A 148 -3.14 3.76 17.81
N ILE A 149 -1.93 4.31 17.77
CA ILE A 149 -1.08 4.47 18.97
C ILE A 149 -1.79 5.34 20.01
N ASN A 150 -2.31 6.50 19.60
CA ASN A 150 -3.01 7.42 20.52
C ASN A 150 -4.26 6.77 21.11
N GLN A 151 -5.00 5.97 20.35
CA GLN A 151 -6.14 5.21 20.86
C GLN A 151 -5.71 4.18 21.91
N ALA A 152 -4.63 3.45 21.67
CA ALA A 152 -4.10 2.46 22.62
C ALA A 152 -3.62 3.10 23.93
N ILE A 153 -2.94 4.25 23.87
CA ILE A 153 -2.49 5.01 25.03
C ILE A 153 -3.71 5.48 25.84
N LYS A 154 -4.68 6.13 25.20
CA LYS A 154 -5.91 6.63 25.88
C LYS A 154 -6.68 5.52 26.58
N ALA A 155 -6.77 4.34 25.96
CA ALA A 155 -7.50 3.19 26.55
C ALA A 155 -6.82 2.62 27.81
N LYS A 156 -5.55 2.90 28.04
CA LYS A 156 -4.76 2.40 29.17
C LYS A 156 -4.42 3.46 30.21
N SER A 157 -4.74 4.72 29.93
CA SER A 157 -4.58 5.85 30.84
C SER A 157 -5.81 6.08 31.75
N LYS A 158 -6.88 5.30 31.52
CA LYS A 158 -8.05 5.21 32.40
C LYS A 158 -7.90 4.01 33.33
#